data_54cc79b7ed21f9b0403bc97c5c3830ca
#
_entry.id   54cc79b7ed21f9b0403bc97c5c3830ca
#
_cell.length_a   1.000
_cell.length_b   1.000
_cell.length_c   1.000
_cell.angle_alpha   90.00
_cell.angle_beta   90.00
_cell.angle_gamma   90.00
#
_symmetry.space_group_name_H-M   'P 1'
#
loop_
_entity.id
_entity.type
_entity.pdbx_description
1 polymer ?
#
loop_
_entity_poly.entity_id
_entity_poly.type
_entity_poly.pdbx_seq_one_letter_code
_entity_poly.pdbx_strand_id
1 'polypeptide(L)'
;MNVLRKKSVEQTLAETEESGRSLKRDLTWWDLAIMGVAVAVGAGIFSIGAQAAAFHAGPAVIISFLIAGVVCGAAVMCYAEFASMIPVAGSAYTFTYTTVGEIVAWVIGWDLILEMLMAGSVVSKYWGVYLNDFFRLVGWNINTNVTIGSFNFDFAPIIVVAFFTALLVCGTKIGARVDGALTMLKIAIVLFVVIVGFFYVKAENFTPFIPPSEPATATGSGLAATMEQPLWQWATGMTPSIYGIAGIISGAALVFFAFLGFDVVATTSEETVNPKKNVPLGIGMGMGLIIVLYTLVAIVTTGMVSYKDLAKQKDPSLATAFEMVGADWAAKVISFGIVIGLATVVMVLLLGLTRVVFAMSRDGLLPRSLSHTGKHGTPVRLQIAVGVVMALIAASCNVSILADMVNIGTLSAFTLVSISIPIMRKKRPDLKRVFKIPGNPWVPILIALANIWLMLNLSVLTWIRFVVWLAVGFCIYFGYGYRHARLGTGELEVGNQE
;
A
#
# COMPACT_ATOMS: atom_id res chain seq x y z
N MET A 1 2.79 24.78 -24.43
CA MET A 1 2.53 23.39 -24.01
C MET A 1 1.36 23.38 -23.03
N ASN A 2 0.23 22.75 -23.38
CA ASN A 2 -0.89 22.62 -22.44
C ASN A 2 -0.77 21.26 -21.73
N VAL A 3 -0.13 21.25 -20.56
CA VAL A 3 0.09 20.04 -19.73
C VAL A 3 -1.10 19.72 -18.82
N LEU A 4 -2.12 20.59 -18.79
CA LEU A 4 -3.33 20.45 -17.99
C LEU A 4 -4.54 20.03 -18.83
N ARG A 5 -4.30 19.33 -19.96
CA ARG A 5 -5.39 18.75 -20.78
C ARG A 5 -6.21 17.79 -19.91
N LYS A 6 -7.54 17.80 -20.09
CA LYS A 6 -8.48 16.99 -19.33
C LYS A 6 -9.25 16.08 -20.25
N LYS A 7 -9.47 14.85 -19.83
CA LYS A 7 -10.40 13.92 -20.45
C LYS A 7 -11.84 14.29 -20.05
N SER A 8 -12.79 14.26 -20.99
CA SER A 8 -14.19 14.50 -20.64
C SER A 8 -14.74 13.42 -19.70
N VAL A 9 -15.52 13.82 -18.69
CA VAL A 9 -16.19 12.89 -17.76
C VAL A 9 -17.21 12.04 -18.54
N GLU A 10 -17.92 12.68 -19.49
CA GLU A 10 -18.91 12.02 -20.34
C GLU A 10 -18.29 10.91 -21.19
N GLN A 11 -17.14 11.17 -21.79
CA GLN A 11 -16.38 10.16 -22.54
C GLN A 11 -15.90 9.02 -21.66
N THR A 12 -15.40 9.35 -20.46
CA THR A 12 -14.91 8.35 -19.52
C THR A 12 -16.05 7.43 -19.05
N LEU A 13 -17.24 7.96 -18.82
CA LEU A 13 -18.42 7.18 -18.48
C LEU A 13 -18.95 6.37 -19.68
N ALA A 14 -18.95 6.95 -20.89
CA ALA A 14 -19.37 6.25 -22.11
C ALA A 14 -18.47 5.04 -22.42
N GLU A 15 -17.17 5.13 -22.18
CA GLU A 15 -16.23 4.02 -22.34
C GLU A 15 -16.56 2.83 -21.40
N THR A 16 -17.22 3.06 -20.25
CA THR A 16 -17.65 2.00 -19.31
C THR A 16 -18.97 1.35 -19.72
N GLU A 17 -19.76 2.01 -20.56
CA GLU A 17 -21.07 1.52 -21.02
C GLU A 17 -21.01 0.86 -22.41
N GLU A 18 -19.83 0.84 -23.06
CA GLU A 18 -19.66 0.14 -24.35
C GLU A 18 -19.98 -1.34 -24.23
N SER A 19 -20.87 -1.83 -25.11
CA SER A 19 -21.27 -3.24 -25.14
C SER A 19 -20.06 -4.16 -25.38
N GLY A 20 -19.85 -5.12 -24.49
CA GLY A 20 -18.70 -6.04 -24.50
C GLY A 20 -17.51 -5.58 -23.64
N ARG A 21 -17.58 -4.42 -23.01
CA ARG A 21 -16.55 -3.89 -22.09
C ARG A 21 -17.10 -3.49 -20.71
N SER A 22 -18.42 -3.51 -20.53
CA SER A 22 -19.07 -3.23 -19.24
C SER A 22 -18.83 -4.38 -18.25
N LEU A 23 -18.42 -4.02 -17.02
CA LEU A 23 -18.25 -4.97 -15.93
C LEU A 23 -19.61 -5.26 -15.26
N LYS A 24 -19.79 -6.49 -14.79
CA LYS A 24 -21.03 -6.89 -14.10
C LYS A 24 -21.06 -6.25 -12.70
N ARG A 25 -22.14 -5.56 -12.37
CA ARG A 25 -22.36 -4.91 -11.06
C ARG A 25 -22.98 -5.88 -10.07
N ASP A 26 -22.15 -6.58 -9.30
CA ASP A 26 -22.56 -7.59 -8.33
C ASP A 26 -22.04 -7.30 -6.91
N LEU A 27 -21.09 -6.35 -6.71
CA LEU A 27 -20.47 -6.10 -5.42
C LEU A 27 -21.32 -5.20 -4.51
N THR A 28 -21.55 -5.65 -3.29
CA THR A 28 -22.23 -4.89 -2.23
C THR A 28 -21.20 -4.14 -1.35
N TRP A 29 -21.68 -3.25 -0.46
CA TRP A 29 -20.79 -2.57 0.51
C TRP A 29 -20.04 -3.54 1.43
N TRP A 30 -20.65 -4.70 1.72
CA TRP A 30 -20.06 -5.74 2.55
C TRP A 30 -18.90 -6.44 1.82
N ASP A 31 -19.08 -6.74 0.54
CA ASP A 31 -18.03 -7.32 -0.29
C ASP A 31 -16.83 -6.36 -0.40
N LEU A 32 -17.09 -5.05 -0.54
CA LEU A 32 -16.07 -4.03 -0.57
C LEU A 32 -15.32 -3.91 0.77
N ALA A 33 -16.03 -3.98 1.90
CA ALA A 33 -15.43 -3.95 3.22
C ALA A 33 -14.51 -5.16 3.43
N ILE A 34 -14.97 -6.37 3.11
CA ILE A 34 -14.17 -7.60 3.18
C ILE A 34 -12.96 -7.51 2.26
N MET A 35 -13.14 -7.03 1.03
CA MET A 35 -12.05 -6.88 0.08
C MET A 35 -10.99 -5.89 0.57
N GLY A 36 -11.40 -4.76 1.18
CA GLY A 36 -10.47 -3.82 1.81
C GLY A 36 -9.68 -4.47 2.93
N VAL A 37 -10.33 -5.23 3.81
CA VAL A 37 -9.67 -6.02 4.85
C VAL A 37 -8.72 -7.05 4.24
N ALA A 38 -9.13 -7.71 3.16
CA ALA A 38 -8.32 -8.72 2.49
C ALA A 38 -6.98 -8.20 1.97
N VAL A 39 -7.01 -6.99 1.39
CA VAL A 39 -5.81 -6.37 0.83
C VAL A 39 -4.93 -5.80 1.93
N ALA A 40 -5.50 -5.11 2.92
CA ALA A 40 -4.74 -4.50 3.99
C ALA A 40 -4.14 -5.52 4.97
N VAL A 41 -4.85 -6.64 5.29
CA VAL A 41 -4.29 -7.69 6.15
C VAL A 41 -3.18 -8.45 5.41
N GLY A 42 -1.97 -7.94 5.55
CA GLY A 42 -0.76 -8.40 4.87
C GLY A 42 0.49 -8.23 5.76
N ALA A 43 1.63 -8.06 5.13
CA ALA A 43 2.94 -7.94 5.80
C ALA A 43 2.99 -6.82 6.85
N GLY A 44 2.20 -5.76 6.68
CA GLY A 44 2.18 -4.62 7.58
C GLY A 44 1.86 -5.00 9.02
N ILE A 45 0.76 -5.73 9.25
CA ILE A 45 0.38 -6.11 10.61
C ILE A 45 1.20 -7.30 11.14
N PHE A 46 1.58 -8.23 10.27
CA PHE A 46 2.26 -9.44 10.70
C PHE A 46 3.75 -9.23 11.03
N SER A 47 4.40 -8.24 10.42
CA SER A 47 5.85 -8.00 10.59
C SER A 47 6.17 -6.56 10.96
N ILE A 48 5.71 -5.58 10.17
CA ILE A 48 6.10 -4.17 10.34
C ILE A 48 5.63 -3.61 11.69
N GLY A 49 4.49 -4.08 12.21
CA GLY A 49 4.01 -3.68 13.54
C GLY A 49 4.96 -4.07 14.67
N ALA A 50 5.52 -5.28 14.64
CA ALA A 50 6.51 -5.74 15.61
C ALA A 50 7.83 -4.96 15.48
N GLN A 51 8.26 -4.65 14.25
CA GLN A 51 9.45 -3.81 14.00
C GLN A 51 9.26 -2.38 14.49
N ALA A 52 8.07 -1.79 14.27
CA ALA A 52 7.75 -0.45 14.78
C ALA A 52 7.75 -0.41 16.32
N ALA A 53 7.29 -1.47 16.97
CA ALA A 53 7.36 -1.59 18.42
C ALA A 53 8.82 -1.73 18.89
N ALA A 54 9.62 -2.56 18.23
CA ALA A 54 11.00 -2.82 18.61
C ALA A 54 11.92 -1.60 18.43
N PHE A 55 11.83 -0.92 17.29
CA PHE A 55 12.84 0.04 16.85
C PHE A 55 12.37 1.50 16.82
N HIS A 56 11.07 1.79 17.03
CA HIS A 56 10.53 3.14 16.95
C HIS A 56 9.77 3.58 18.20
N ALA A 57 8.66 2.93 18.54
CA ALA A 57 7.69 3.48 19.49
C ALA A 57 7.59 2.72 20.82
N GLY A 58 8.16 1.52 20.94
CA GLY A 58 7.93 0.66 22.09
C GLY A 58 6.45 0.28 22.23
N PRO A 59 5.91 0.17 23.44
CA PRO A 59 4.49 -0.12 23.68
C PRO A 59 3.56 0.95 23.09
N ALA A 60 4.04 2.20 22.95
CA ALA A 60 3.28 3.30 22.37
C ALA A 60 3.04 3.13 20.84
N VAL A 61 3.53 2.07 20.20
CA VAL A 61 3.16 1.70 18.81
C VAL A 61 1.64 1.58 18.64
N ILE A 62 0.90 1.30 19.70
CA ILE A 62 -0.57 1.34 19.73
C ILE A 62 -1.08 2.71 19.27
N ILE A 63 -0.49 3.79 19.77
CA ILE A 63 -0.80 5.17 19.36
C ILE A 63 -0.39 5.38 17.90
N SER A 64 0.76 4.84 17.47
CA SER A 64 1.23 4.92 16.10
C SER A 64 0.22 4.30 15.11
N PHE A 65 -0.35 3.14 15.43
CA PHE A 65 -1.42 2.52 14.63
C PHE A 65 -2.70 3.35 14.59
N LEU A 66 -3.09 3.96 15.72
CA LEU A 66 -4.26 4.85 15.76
C LEU A 66 -4.04 6.10 14.90
N ILE A 67 -2.88 6.74 14.99
CA ILE A 67 -2.53 7.92 14.17
C ILE A 67 -2.53 7.53 12.68
N ALA A 68 -1.81 6.48 12.30
CA ALA A 68 -1.74 6.02 10.93
C ALA A 68 -3.12 5.63 10.38
N GLY A 69 -3.93 4.91 11.18
CA GLY A 69 -5.28 4.51 10.83
C GLY A 69 -6.23 5.69 10.62
N VAL A 70 -6.18 6.70 11.48
CA VAL A 70 -7.00 7.92 11.36
C VAL A 70 -6.59 8.72 10.12
N VAL A 71 -5.28 8.92 9.89
CA VAL A 71 -4.78 9.67 8.72
C VAL A 71 -5.12 8.93 7.43
N CYS A 72 -4.87 7.61 7.36
CA CYS A 72 -5.21 6.79 6.22
C CYS A 72 -6.72 6.78 5.98
N GLY A 73 -7.54 6.54 7.01
CA GLY A 73 -8.99 6.53 6.92
C GLY A 73 -9.57 7.84 6.40
N ALA A 74 -9.03 8.97 6.87
CA ALA A 74 -9.42 10.29 6.39
C ALA A 74 -9.03 10.50 4.92
N ALA A 75 -7.83 10.06 4.50
CA ALA A 75 -7.38 10.15 3.11
C ALA A 75 -8.23 9.27 2.18
N VAL A 76 -8.54 8.05 2.60
CA VAL A 76 -9.37 7.11 1.83
C VAL A 76 -10.81 7.61 1.68
N MET A 77 -11.33 8.42 2.62
CA MET A 77 -12.62 9.10 2.44
C MET A 77 -12.57 10.15 1.32
N CYS A 78 -11.38 10.76 1.03
CA CYS A 78 -11.21 11.60 -0.16
C CYS A 78 -11.36 10.76 -1.45
N TYR A 79 -10.79 9.57 -1.49
CA TYR A 79 -10.99 8.62 -2.60
C TYR A 79 -12.46 8.21 -2.75
N ALA A 80 -13.15 7.96 -1.64
CA ALA A 80 -14.56 7.60 -1.63
C ALA A 80 -15.44 8.73 -2.22
N GLU A 81 -15.12 10.00 -1.97
CA GLU A 81 -15.81 11.13 -2.62
C GLU A 81 -15.60 11.10 -4.13
N PHE A 82 -14.36 10.92 -4.63
CA PHE A 82 -14.08 10.78 -6.05
C PHE A 82 -14.83 9.59 -6.68
N ALA A 83 -14.73 8.41 -6.08
CA ALA A 83 -15.39 7.19 -6.57
C ALA A 83 -16.92 7.33 -6.61
N SER A 84 -17.50 8.13 -5.68
CA SER A 84 -18.95 8.43 -5.69
C SER A 84 -19.41 9.31 -6.85
N MET A 85 -18.48 10.08 -7.44
CA MET A 85 -18.78 11.00 -8.57
C MET A 85 -18.56 10.31 -9.92
N ILE A 86 -17.44 9.62 -10.06
CA ILE A 86 -16.96 9.04 -11.32
C ILE A 86 -16.65 7.56 -11.07
N PRO A 87 -17.68 6.67 -11.06
CA PRO A 87 -17.48 5.25 -10.76
C PRO A 87 -16.89 4.51 -11.98
N VAL A 88 -15.59 4.70 -12.21
CA VAL A 88 -14.82 4.07 -13.29
C VAL A 88 -13.64 3.28 -12.75
N ALA A 89 -13.22 2.24 -13.46
CA ALA A 89 -12.00 1.54 -13.17
C ALA A 89 -10.79 2.43 -13.49
N GLY A 90 -9.72 2.34 -12.69
CA GLY A 90 -8.48 3.10 -12.92
C GLY A 90 -8.02 3.96 -11.75
N SER A 91 -8.75 3.93 -10.61
CA SER A 91 -8.35 4.59 -9.36
C SER A 91 -8.15 6.10 -9.50
N ALA A 92 -7.35 6.67 -8.61
CA ALA A 92 -7.02 8.08 -8.55
C ALA A 92 -6.44 8.65 -9.87
N TYR A 93 -5.75 7.83 -10.66
CA TYR A 93 -5.23 8.22 -11.97
C TYR A 93 -6.35 8.73 -12.88
N THR A 94 -7.39 7.92 -13.10
CA THR A 94 -8.50 8.26 -14.02
C THR A 94 -9.30 9.44 -13.49
N PHE A 95 -9.57 9.49 -12.18
CA PHE A 95 -10.28 10.61 -11.56
C PHE A 95 -9.53 11.93 -11.75
N THR A 96 -8.23 11.93 -11.58
CA THR A 96 -7.40 13.12 -11.72
C THR A 96 -7.25 13.55 -13.17
N TYR A 97 -7.20 12.60 -14.09
CA TYR A 97 -7.12 12.90 -15.54
C TYR A 97 -8.36 13.66 -16.03
N THR A 98 -9.53 13.32 -15.50
CA THR A 98 -10.78 14.00 -15.86
C THR A 98 -10.98 15.33 -15.14
N THR A 99 -10.35 15.53 -13.99
CA THR A 99 -10.68 16.66 -13.08
C THR A 99 -9.60 17.72 -12.99
N VAL A 100 -8.36 17.31 -12.78
CA VAL A 100 -7.22 18.23 -12.55
C VAL A 100 -6.42 18.43 -13.83
N GLY A 101 -6.09 17.36 -14.53
CA GLY A 101 -5.38 17.40 -15.80
C GLY A 101 -4.30 16.34 -15.92
N GLU A 102 -3.75 16.23 -17.13
CA GLU A 102 -2.87 15.15 -17.59
C GLU A 102 -1.60 14.98 -16.74
N ILE A 103 -0.88 16.08 -16.44
CA ILE A 103 0.38 15.99 -15.71
C ILE A 103 0.19 15.51 -14.26
N VAL A 104 -0.89 15.95 -13.58
CA VAL A 104 -1.18 15.51 -12.21
C VAL A 104 -1.63 14.05 -12.22
N ALA A 105 -2.44 13.67 -13.20
CA ALA A 105 -2.81 12.27 -13.41
C ALA A 105 -1.58 11.39 -13.67
N TRP A 106 -0.63 11.87 -14.50
CA TRP A 106 0.62 11.18 -14.73
C TRP A 106 1.39 10.92 -13.43
N VAL A 107 1.56 11.97 -12.58
CA VAL A 107 2.26 11.84 -11.29
C VAL A 107 1.57 10.80 -10.41
N ILE A 108 0.24 10.88 -10.27
CA ILE A 108 -0.51 9.90 -9.47
C ILE A 108 -0.39 8.49 -10.05
N GLY A 109 -0.51 8.33 -11.37
CA GLY A 109 -0.33 7.03 -12.01
C GLY A 109 1.08 6.46 -11.81
N TRP A 110 2.10 7.32 -11.87
CA TRP A 110 3.50 6.96 -11.65
C TRP A 110 3.77 6.59 -10.18
N ASP A 111 3.12 7.27 -9.23
CA ASP A 111 3.16 6.95 -7.81
C ASP A 111 2.43 5.64 -7.49
N LEU A 112 1.28 5.37 -8.14
CA LEU A 112 0.58 4.09 -8.01
C LEU A 112 1.41 2.91 -8.56
N ILE A 113 2.18 3.12 -9.63
CA ILE A 113 3.13 2.11 -10.13
C ILE A 113 4.19 1.84 -9.05
N LEU A 114 4.78 2.88 -8.47
CA LEU A 114 5.75 2.75 -7.39
C LEU A 114 5.16 1.98 -6.21
N GLU A 115 4.01 2.41 -5.72
CA GLU A 115 3.32 1.83 -4.58
C GLU A 115 3.09 0.33 -4.77
N MET A 116 2.39 -0.06 -5.84
CA MET A 116 2.02 -1.47 -6.06
C MET A 116 3.22 -2.35 -6.37
N LEU A 117 4.23 -1.83 -7.08
CA LEU A 117 5.46 -2.55 -7.39
C LEU A 117 6.28 -2.82 -6.13
N MET A 118 6.48 -1.78 -5.31
CA MET A 118 7.25 -1.90 -4.08
C MET A 118 6.48 -2.70 -3.02
N ALA A 119 5.16 -2.48 -2.88
CA ALA A 119 4.33 -3.24 -1.94
C ALA A 119 4.31 -4.74 -2.28
N GLY A 120 4.15 -5.10 -3.55
CA GLY A 120 4.23 -6.49 -3.99
C GLY A 120 5.61 -7.10 -3.71
N SER A 121 6.67 -6.32 -3.87
CA SER A 121 8.03 -6.75 -3.54
C SER A 121 8.23 -6.95 -2.03
N VAL A 122 7.71 -6.05 -1.18
CA VAL A 122 7.76 -6.20 0.29
C VAL A 122 7.01 -7.45 0.73
N VAL A 123 5.76 -7.59 0.26
CA VAL A 123 4.90 -8.72 0.66
C VAL A 123 5.50 -10.06 0.23
N SER A 124 6.05 -10.13 -0.99
CA SER A 124 6.71 -11.36 -1.47
C SER A 124 7.97 -11.69 -0.67
N LYS A 125 8.70 -10.68 -0.18
CA LYS A 125 9.88 -10.88 0.67
C LYS A 125 9.49 -11.38 2.06
N TYR A 126 8.47 -10.80 2.70
CA TYR A 126 7.94 -11.32 3.96
C TYR A 126 7.33 -12.72 3.80
N TRP A 127 6.74 -13.03 2.64
CA TRP A 127 6.33 -14.39 2.35
C TRP A 127 7.50 -15.38 2.48
N GLY A 128 8.66 -15.02 1.94
CA GLY A 128 9.88 -15.83 2.09
C GLY A 128 10.36 -15.95 3.55
N VAL A 129 10.31 -14.87 4.33
CA VAL A 129 10.68 -14.89 5.75
C VAL A 129 9.80 -15.86 6.52
N TYR A 130 8.46 -15.75 6.38
CA TYR A 130 7.53 -16.66 7.07
C TYR A 130 7.59 -18.10 6.57
N LEU A 131 7.91 -18.32 5.29
CA LEU A 131 8.16 -19.65 4.76
C LEU A 131 9.39 -20.30 5.40
N ASN A 132 10.48 -19.55 5.55
CA ASN A 132 11.69 -20.02 6.22
C ASN A 132 11.44 -20.27 7.71
N ASP A 133 10.71 -19.39 8.39
CA ASP A 133 10.30 -19.58 9.79
C ASP A 133 9.45 -20.85 9.96
N PHE A 134 8.49 -21.07 9.08
CA PHE A 134 7.68 -22.27 9.10
C PHE A 134 8.53 -23.54 8.91
N PHE A 135 9.44 -23.55 7.92
CA PHE A 135 10.35 -24.69 7.70
C PHE A 135 11.23 -24.96 8.92
N ARG A 136 11.81 -23.91 9.50
CA ARG A 136 12.61 -24.02 10.73
C ARG A 136 11.81 -24.63 11.89
N LEU A 137 10.57 -24.15 12.11
CA LEU A 137 9.69 -24.63 13.18
C LEU A 137 9.22 -26.08 13.01
N VAL A 138 9.16 -26.57 11.77
CA VAL A 138 8.83 -27.97 11.44
C VAL A 138 10.07 -28.85 11.45
N GLY A 139 11.27 -28.30 11.59
CA GLY A 139 12.54 -29.01 11.61
C GLY A 139 13.18 -29.24 10.24
N TRP A 140 12.72 -28.50 9.22
CA TRP A 140 13.30 -28.53 7.88
C TRP A 140 14.32 -27.38 7.72
N ASN A 141 15.57 -27.75 7.50
CA ASN A 141 16.67 -26.78 7.29
C ASN A 141 16.72 -26.31 5.81
N ILE A 142 15.68 -25.67 5.35
CA ILE A 142 15.63 -25.05 4.02
C ILE A 142 15.90 -23.57 4.19
N ASN A 143 16.95 -23.07 3.54
CA ASN A 143 17.26 -21.63 3.50
C ASN A 143 17.14 -21.14 2.07
N THR A 144 16.25 -20.17 1.85
CA THR A 144 16.03 -19.58 0.52
C THR A 144 16.99 -18.43 0.23
N ASN A 145 17.77 -17.99 1.23
CA ASN A 145 18.76 -16.94 1.09
C ASN A 145 20.10 -17.51 0.64
N VAL A 146 20.63 -17.01 -0.47
CA VAL A 146 21.96 -17.34 -0.99
C VAL A 146 22.82 -16.11 -1.02
N THR A 147 23.96 -16.16 -0.34
CA THR A 147 24.93 -15.09 -0.35
C THR A 147 25.94 -15.33 -1.47
N ILE A 148 25.97 -14.42 -2.46
CA ILE A 148 26.93 -14.45 -3.57
C ILE A 148 27.82 -13.22 -3.43
N GLY A 149 29.02 -13.40 -2.87
CA GLY A 149 29.93 -12.28 -2.55
C GLY A 149 29.31 -11.34 -1.51
N SER A 150 29.14 -10.06 -1.86
CA SER A 150 28.52 -9.05 -0.99
C SER A 150 27.01 -8.94 -1.13
N PHE A 151 26.39 -9.73 -2.03
CA PHE A 151 24.97 -9.66 -2.32
C PHE A 151 24.22 -10.82 -1.65
N ASN A 152 23.22 -10.50 -0.85
CA ASN A 152 22.24 -11.47 -0.35
C ASN A 152 21.09 -11.54 -1.34
N PHE A 153 20.90 -12.69 -1.95
CA PHE A 153 19.87 -12.97 -2.91
C PHE A 153 18.85 -13.94 -2.32
N ASP A 154 17.57 -13.52 -2.28
CA ASP A 154 16.48 -14.34 -1.77
C ASP A 154 15.64 -14.93 -2.91
N PHE A 155 15.57 -16.24 -3.00
CA PHE A 155 14.83 -16.93 -4.06
C PHE A 155 13.33 -17.08 -3.75
N ALA A 156 12.92 -17.03 -2.48
CA ALA A 156 11.51 -17.21 -2.12
C ALA A 156 10.58 -16.19 -2.78
N PRO A 157 10.88 -14.88 -2.81
CA PRO A 157 10.07 -13.89 -3.52
C PRO A 157 9.90 -14.20 -5.00
N ILE A 158 10.95 -14.72 -5.67
CA ILE A 158 10.88 -15.07 -7.09
C ILE A 158 9.86 -16.17 -7.32
N ILE A 159 9.85 -17.19 -6.46
CA ILE A 159 8.95 -18.34 -6.57
C ILE A 159 7.49 -17.88 -6.48
N VAL A 160 7.14 -17.10 -5.46
CA VAL A 160 5.74 -16.65 -5.26
C VAL A 160 5.30 -15.69 -6.35
N VAL A 161 6.14 -14.76 -6.77
CA VAL A 161 5.83 -13.81 -7.83
C VAL A 161 5.67 -14.51 -9.17
N ALA A 162 6.57 -15.46 -9.52
CA ALA A 162 6.50 -16.24 -10.75
C ALA A 162 5.23 -17.11 -10.78
N PHE A 163 4.89 -17.75 -9.66
CA PHE A 163 3.68 -18.57 -9.54
C PHE A 163 2.42 -17.75 -9.83
N PHE A 164 2.26 -16.59 -9.16
CA PHE A 164 1.08 -15.78 -9.36
C PHE A 164 1.08 -15.03 -10.70
N THR A 165 2.24 -14.68 -11.24
CA THR A 165 2.33 -14.15 -12.61
C THR A 165 1.82 -15.20 -13.61
N ALA A 166 2.26 -16.46 -13.50
CA ALA A 166 1.78 -17.54 -14.36
C ALA A 166 0.28 -17.77 -14.19
N LEU A 167 -0.23 -17.74 -12.95
CA LEU A 167 -1.66 -17.88 -12.66
C LEU A 167 -2.50 -16.78 -13.32
N LEU A 168 -2.07 -15.52 -13.22
CA LEU A 168 -2.75 -14.38 -13.82
C LEU A 168 -2.72 -14.41 -15.36
N VAL A 169 -1.65 -14.91 -15.94
CA VAL A 169 -1.54 -15.15 -17.40
C VAL A 169 -2.57 -16.17 -17.86
N CYS A 170 -2.82 -17.22 -17.07
CA CYS A 170 -3.84 -18.25 -17.36
C CYS A 170 -5.27 -17.74 -17.21
N GLY A 171 -5.50 -16.62 -16.52
CA GLY A 171 -6.83 -15.99 -16.42
C GLY A 171 -7.19 -15.53 -15.01
N THR A 172 -7.82 -14.36 -14.92
CA THR A 172 -8.13 -13.68 -13.64
C THR A 172 -9.28 -14.29 -12.83
N LYS A 173 -10.15 -15.09 -13.46
CA LYS A 173 -11.35 -15.67 -12.79
C LYS A 173 -11.01 -16.68 -11.68
N ILE A 174 -9.90 -17.40 -11.83
CA ILE A 174 -9.45 -18.38 -10.82
C ILE A 174 -8.92 -17.64 -9.60
N GLY A 175 -8.16 -16.54 -9.81
CA GLY A 175 -7.61 -15.72 -8.76
C GLY A 175 -8.67 -15.17 -7.79
N ALA A 176 -9.77 -14.63 -8.30
CA ALA A 176 -10.81 -14.01 -7.47
C ALA A 176 -11.53 -15.01 -6.51
N ARG A 177 -11.71 -16.25 -6.92
CA ARG A 177 -12.32 -17.30 -6.05
C ARG A 177 -11.37 -17.75 -4.95
N VAL A 178 -10.10 -17.89 -5.29
CA VAL A 178 -9.03 -18.25 -4.34
C VAL A 178 -8.85 -17.13 -3.32
N ASP A 179 -8.85 -15.86 -3.76
CA ASP A 179 -8.69 -14.71 -2.88
C ASP A 179 -9.79 -14.63 -1.80
N GLY A 180 -11.05 -14.84 -2.14
CA GLY A 180 -12.15 -14.80 -1.18
C GLY A 180 -12.02 -15.83 -0.05
N ALA A 181 -11.68 -17.09 -0.38
CA ALA A 181 -11.50 -18.14 0.62
C ALA A 181 -10.30 -17.89 1.52
N LEU A 182 -9.18 -17.42 0.95
CA LEU A 182 -7.97 -17.15 1.69
C LEU A 182 -8.04 -15.85 2.52
N THR A 183 -8.93 -14.94 2.16
CA THR A 183 -9.23 -13.76 2.98
C THR A 183 -9.85 -14.14 4.32
N MET A 184 -10.79 -15.10 4.31
CA MET A 184 -11.38 -15.61 5.56
C MET A 184 -10.32 -16.26 6.45
N LEU A 185 -9.36 -16.96 5.86
CA LEU A 185 -8.22 -17.52 6.60
C LEU A 185 -7.37 -16.43 7.24
N LYS A 186 -7.07 -15.33 6.53
CA LYS A 186 -6.30 -14.19 7.09
C LYS A 186 -7.00 -13.58 8.30
N ILE A 187 -8.29 -13.32 8.19
CA ILE A 187 -9.10 -12.77 9.30
C ILE A 187 -9.08 -13.75 10.47
N ALA A 188 -9.26 -15.05 10.21
CA ALA A 188 -9.21 -16.07 11.26
C ALA A 188 -7.85 -16.11 11.96
N ILE A 189 -6.73 -15.91 11.24
CA ILE A 189 -5.39 -15.85 11.84
C ILE A 189 -5.20 -14.59 12.68
N VAL A 190 -5.67 -13.44 12.21
CA VAL A 190 -5.60 -12.21 13.01
C VAL A 190 -6.39 -12.35 14.30
N LEU A 191 -7.60 -12.92 14.23
CA LEU A 191 -8.41 -13.21 15.42
C LEU A 191 -7.75 -14.26 16.32
N PHE A 192 -7.14 -15.28 15.74
CA PHE A 192 -6.36 -16.28 16.48
C PHE A 192 -5.20 -15.62 17.23
N VAL A 193 -4.43 -14.75 16.59
CA VAL A 193 -3.35 -13.98 17.23
C VAL A 193 -3.87 -13.17 18.41
N VAL A 194 -5.00 -12.45 18.23
CA VAL A 194 -5.59 -11.64 19.30
C VAL A 194 -6.07 -12.51 20.44
N ILE A 195 -6.83 -13.57 20.16
CA ILE A 195 -7.43 -14.41 21.20
C ILE A 195 -6.36 -15.20 21.97
N VAL A 196 -5.49 -15.90 21.24
CA VAL A 196 -4.46 -16.74 21.89
C VAL A 196 -3.39 -15.87 22.55
N GLY A 197 -2.96 -14.82 21.87
CA GLY A 197 -1.91 -13.94 22.39
C GLY A 197 -2.35 -13.19 23.66
N PHE A 198 -3.66 -12.90 23.81
CA PHE A 198 -4.19 -12.24 25.00
C PHE A 198 -3.88 -13.03 26.30
N PHE A 199 -3.81 -14.36 26.24
CA PHE A 199 -3.46 -15.19 27.41
C PHE A 199 -1.98 -15.05 27.86
N TYR A 200 -1.12 -14.51 26.98
CA TYR A 200 0.29 -14.28 27.27
C TYR A 200 0.62 -12.81 27.57
N VAL A 201 -0.37 -11.93 27.56
CA VAL A 201 -0.19 -10.50 27.84
C VAL A 201 0.18 -10.30 29.31
N LYS A 202 1.24 -9.53 29.54
CA LYS A 202 1.72 -9.13 30.87
C LYS A 202 1.69 -7.61 30.96
N ALA A 203 1.03 -7.08 32.00
CA ALA A 203 0.89 -5.64 32.23
C ALA A 203 2.26 -4.92 32.38
N GLU A 204 3.26 -5.63 32.91
CA GLU A 204 4.62 -5.11 33.07
C GLU A 204 5.28 -4.69 31.75
N ASN A 205 4.95 -5.34 30.63
CA ASN A 205 5.49 -5.03 29.33
C ASN A 205 5.02 -3.67 28.77
N PHE A 206 3.97 -3.09 29.34
CA PHE A 206 3.50 -1.74 28.99
C PHE A 206 4.18 -0.63 29.80
N THR A 207 5.14 -0.96 30.66
CA THR A 207 5.78 0.04 31.52
C THR A 207 7.27 0.19 31.19
N PRO A 208 7.74 1.39 30.80
CA PRO A 208 6.95 2.61 30.56
C PRO A 208 6.15 2.55 29.24
N PHE A 209 4.91 3.04 29.24
CA PHE A 209 4.07 3.00 28.04
C PHE A 209 4.65 3.83 26.89
N ILE A 210 5.14 5.03 27.20
CA ILE A 210 5.96 5.83 26.29
C ILE A 210 7.39 5.76 26.82
N PRO A 211 8.28 4.96 26.22
CA PRO A 211 9.66 4.90 26.63
C PRO A 211 10.34 6.27 26.48
N PRO A 212 11.32 6.60 27.35
CA PRO A 212 12.08 7.82 27.19
C PRO A 212 12.76 7.86 25.82
N SER A 213 12.87 9.05 25.25
CA SER A 213 13.58 9.23 23.98
C SER A 213 15.05 8.87 24.15
N GLU A 214 15.54 8.00 23.30
CA GLU A 214 16.95 7.57 23.25
C GLU A 214 17.57 8.02 21.94
N PRO A 215 18.87 8.41 21.92
CA PRO A 215 19.56 8.69 20.66
C PRO A 215 19.50 7.47 19.75
N ALA A 216 19.13 7.65 18.49
CA ALA A 216 19.17 6.58 17.52
C ALA A 216 20.63 6.13 17.36
N THR A 217 20.88 4.84 17.59
CA THR A 217 22.19 4.24 17.23
C THR A 217 22.25 4.17 15.71
N ALA A 218 22.96 5.14 15.13
CA ALA A 218 23.17 5.18 13.70
C ALA A 218 23.88 3.88 13.25
N THR A 219 23.28 3.12 12.36
CA THR A 219 23.93 2.01 11.67
C THR A 219 24.91 2.58 10.66
N GLY A 220 26.13 2.88 11.10
CA GLY A 220 27.16 3.44 10.26
C GLY A 220 27.75 4.76 10.79
N SER A 221 28.87 5.19 10.26
CA SER A 221 29.52 6.48 10.59
C SER A 221 29.45 7.41 9.38
N GLY A 222 29.30 8.71 9.64
CA GLY A 222 29.39 9.74 8.60
C GLY A 222 28.10 9.97 7.80
N LEU A 223 28.25 10.18 6.49
CA LEU A 223 27.16 10.62 5.61
C LEU A 223 25.99 9.63 5.53
N ALA A 224 26.27 8.32 5.60
CA ALA A 224 25.25 7.27 5.53
C ALA A 224 24.29 7.35 6.73
N ALA A 225 24.83 7.49 7.94
CA ALA A 225 24.00 7.64 9.16
C ALA A 225 23.13 8.91 9.13
N THR A 226 23.67 9.99 8.55
CA THR A 226 22.92 11.25 8.40
C THR A 226 21.77 11.12 7.42
N MET A 227 21.89 10.27 6.40
CA MET A 227 20.86 10.07 5.39
C MET A 227 19.72 9.13 5.82
N GLU A 228 19.93 8.30 6.83
CA GLU A 228 18.91 7.39 7.38
C GLU A 228 17.96 8.04 8.41
N GLN A 229 18.28 9.27 8.85
CA GLN A 229 17.41 9.99 9.80
C GLN A 229 16.17 10.59 9.10
N PRO A 230 15.07 10.82 9.85
CA PRO A 230 13.89 11.51 9.36
C PRO A 230 14.21 12.88 8.76
N LEU A 231 13.60 13.22 7.62
CA LEU A 231 13.89 14.46 6.91
C LEU A 231 13.70 15.71 7.79
N TRP A 232 12.64 15.74 8.62
CA TRP A 232 12.38 16.89 9.49
C TRP A 232 13.46 17.07 10.58
N GLN A 233 13.99 15.95 11.14
CA GLN A 233 15.07 16.01 12.13
C GLN A 233 16.36 16.51 11.48
N TRP A 234 16.68 16.02 10.28
CA TRP A 234 17.82 16.53 9.51
C TRP A 234 17.68 18.02 9.20
N ALA A 235 16.50 18.47 8.75
CA ALA A 235 16.24 19.86 8.39
C ALA A 235 16.30 20.83 9.60
N THR A 236 15.94 20.35 10.79
CA THR A 236 15.96 21.15 12.02
C THR A 236 17.27 21.02 12.80
N GLY A 237 18.20 20.16 12.37
CA GLY A 237 19.45 19.89 13.07
C GLY A 237 19.30 19.16 14.41
N MET A 238 18.15 18.51 14.64
CA MET A 238 17.89 17.72 15.83
C MET A 238 18.64 16.38 15.76
N THR A 239 19.13 15.93 16.92
CA THR A 239 19.74 14.59 17.00
C THR A 239 18.69 13.52 16.74
N PRO A 240 18.98 12.54 15.84
CA PRO A 240 18.07 11.42 15.61
C PRO A 240 17.74 10.70 16.89
N SER A 241 16.45 10.45 17.13
CA SER A 241 15.99 9.80 18.35
C SER A 241 14.96 8.73 18.02
N ILE A 242 15.03 7.64 18.77
CA ILE A 242 14.02 6.58 18.83
C ILE A 242 13.23 6.71 20.12
N TYR A 243 12.06 6.11 20.15
CA TYR A 243 11.10 6.19 21.27
C TYR A 243 10.61 7.62 21.55
N GLY A 244 9.92 7.81 22.66
CA GLY A 244 9.26 9.08 22.96
C GLY A 244 8.24 9.49 21.91
N ILE A 245 7.93 10.78 21.85
CA ILE A 245 6.96 11.33 20.87
C ILE A 245 7.47 11.21 19.44
N ALA A 246 8.76 11.47 19.22
CA ALA A 246 9.37 11.33 17.90
C ALA A 246 9.29 9.88 17.38
N GLY A 247 9.51 8.91 18.28
CA GLY A 247 9.38 7.49 17.98
C GLY A 247 7.93 7.07 17.66
N ILE A 248 6.93 7.65 18.34
CA ILE A 248 5.51 7.39 18.02
C ILE A 248 5.17 7.87 16.60
N ILE A 249 5.66 9.04 16.21
CA ILE A 249 5.36 9.62 14.89
C ILE A 249 6.12 8.88 13.80
N SER A 250 7.40 8.56 14.00
CA SER A 250 8.16 7.76 13.05
C SER A 250 7.61 6.34 12.93
N GLY A 251 7.16 5.76 14.06
CA GLY A 251 6.42 4.51 14.08
C GLY A 251 5.11 4.59 13.29
N ALA A 252 4.36 5.71 13.40
CA ALA A 252 3.14 5.92 12.62
C ALA A 252 3.42 5.98 11.12
N ALA A 253 4.50 6.66 10.71
CA ALA A 253 4.93 6.69 9.31
C ALA A 253 5.32 5.30 8.78
N LEU A 254 5.95 4.46 9.62
CA LEU A 254 6.30 3.09 9.26
C LEU A 254 5.07 2.17 9.18
N VAL A 255 4.21 2.16 10.21
CA VAL A 255 3.03 1.30 10.25
C VAL A 255 1.93 1.75 9.30
N PHE A 256 2.04 2.93 8.69
CA PHE A 256 1.13 3.40 7.65
C PHE A 256 1.03 2.37 6.51
N PHE A 257 2.13 1.69 6.20
CA PHE A 257 2.17 0.56 5.26
C PHE A 257 1.10 -0.50 5.53
N ALA A 258 0.74 -0.74 6.78
CA ALA A 258 -0.26 -1.74 7.14
C ALA A 258 -1.68 -1.38 6.69
N PHE A 259 -1.97 -0.11 6.43
CA PHE A 259 -3.28 0.38 6.02
C PHE A 259 -3.44 0.52 4.50
N LEU A 260 -2.41 0.16 3.73
CA LEU A 260 -2.43 0.25 2.27
C LEU A 260 -3.39 -0.77 1.64
N GLY A 261 -3.89 -0.44 0.46
CA GLY A 261 -4.73 -1.31 -0.35
C GLY A 261 -6.22 -0.94 -0.37
N PHE A 262 -6.66 0.04 0.41
CA PHE A 262 -8.04 0.55 0.30
C PHE A 262 -8.33 1.34 -0.97
N ASP A 263 -7.31 1.90 -1.58
CA ASP A 263 -7.36 2.51 -2.90
C ASP A 263 -7.74 1.49 -3.98
N VAL A 264 -7.32 0.22 -3.82
CA VAL A 264 -7.74 -0.90 -4.68
C VAL A 264 -9.25 -1.10 -4.60
N VAL A 265 -9.88 -0.93 -3.42
CA VAL A 265 -11.34 -1.01 -3.28
C VAL A 265 -12.03 0.09 -4.10
N ALA A 266 -11.45 1.29 -4.15
CA ALA A 266 -11.98 2.36 -4.99
C ALA A 266 -11.95 2.03 -6.50
N THR A 267 -11.00 1.18 -6.95
CA THR A 267 -10.93 0.74 -8.36
C THR A 267 -12.08 -0.18 -8.78
N THR A 268 -12.75 -0.83 -7.82
CA THR A 268 -13.88 -1.75 -8.09
C THR A 268 -15.24 -1.06 -8.06
N SER A 269 -15.25 0.27 -8.01
CA SER A 269 -16.48 1.06 -8.01
C SER A 269 -17.38 0.79 -9.22
N GLU A 270 -16.82 0.44 -10.38
CA GLU A 270 -17.55 0.07 -11.59
C GLU A 270 -18.33 -1.24 -11.44
N GLU A 271 -17.80 -2.18 -10.67
CA GLU A 271 -18.42 -3.51 -10.40
C GLU A 271 -19.39 -3.47 -9.22
N THR A 272 -19.59 -2.30 -8.58
CA THR A 272 -20.37 -2.14 -7.37
C THR A 272 -21.84 -1.83 -7.67
N VAL A 273 -22.75 -2.53 -7.00
CA VAL A 273 -24.17 -2.19 -7.00
C VAL A 273 -24.34 -0.86 -6.25
N ASN A 274 -24.99 0.11 -6.88
CA ASN A 274 -25.21 1.44 -6.27
C ASN A 274 -23.91 2.08 -5.75
N PRO A 275 -22.86 2.24 -6.60
CA PRO A 275 -21.51 2.59 -6.18
C PRO A 275 -21.44 3.88 -5.36
N LYS A 276 -22.33 4.84 -5.67
CA LYS A 276 -22.41 6.12 -4.98
C LYS A 276 -22.66 6.02 -3.47
N LYS A 277 -23.35 4.95 -3.02
CA LYS A 277 -23.63 4.69 -1.60
C LYS A 277 -22.74 3.59 -1.04
N ASN A 278 -22.58 2.51 -1.79
CA ASN A 278 -21.92 1.30 -1.29
C ASN A 278 -20.39 1.44 -1.22
N VAL A 279 -19.76 2.23 -2.13
CA VAL A 279 -18.31 2.42 -2.08
C VAL A 279 -17.87 3.18 -0.83
N PRO A 280 -18.42 4.37 -0.50
CA PRO A 280 -18.05 5.07 0.73
C PRO A 280 -18.34 4.27 2.00
N LEU A 281 -19.47 3.54 2.03
CA LEU A 281 -19.86 2.73 3.17
C LEU A 281 -18.92 1.52 3.35
N GLY A 282 -18.62 0.81 2.28
CA GLY A 282 -17.70 -0.34 2.30
C GLY A 282 -16.29 0.04 2.72
N ILE A 283 -15.75 1.11 2.14
CA ILE A 283 -14.45 1.66 2.51
C ILE A 283 -14.42 2.08 3.98
N GLY A 284 -15.41 2.85 4.45
CA GLY A 284 -15.44 3.34 5.82
C GLY A 284 -15.56 2.22 6.85
N MET A 285 -16.44 1.24 6.60
CA MET A 285 -16.62 0.08 7.49
C MET A 285 -15.39 -0.83 7.50
N GLY A 286 -14.81 -1.10 6.33
CA GLY A 286 -13.59 -1.90 6.22
C GLY A 286 -12.42 -1.26 6.95
N MET A 287 -12.20 0.04 6.76
CA MET A 287 -11.15 0.79 7.45
C MET A 287 -11.36 0.80 8.97
N GLY A 288 -12.60 1.04 9.43
CA GLY A 288 -12.91 0.99 10.87
C GLY A 288 -12.59 -0.37 11.49
N LEU A 289 -12.96 -1.46 10.81
CA LEU A 289 -12.65 -2.81 11.27
C LEU A 289 -11.14 -3.06 11.35
N ILE A 290 -10.37 -2.62 10.35
CA ILE A 290 -8.91 -2.77 10.34
C ILE A 290 -8.25 -1.98 11.45
N ILE A 291 -8.65 -0.74 11.70
CA ILE A 291 -8.10 0.07 12.81
C ILE A 291 -8.27 -0.68 14.14
N VAL A 292 -9.46 -1.26 14.37
CA VAL A 292 -9.72 -2.04 15.58
C VAL A 292 -8.83 -3.29 15.65
N LEU A 293 -8.81 -4.09 14.57
CA LEU A 293 -8.02 -5.32 14.54
C LEU A 293 -6.52 -5.05 14.75
N TYR A 294 -5.98 -4.03 14.08
CA TYR A 294 -4.56 -3.70 14.18
C TYR A 294 -4.18 -3.14 15.54
N THR A 295 -5.05 -2.35 16.12
CA THR A 295 -4.87 -1.86 17.51
C THR A 295 -4.83 -3.03 18.48
N LEU A 296 -5.75 -4.01 18.33
CA LEU A 296 -5.76 -5.21 19.19
C LEU A 296 -4.50 -6.07 19.00
N VAL A 297 -4.05 -6.28 17.76
CA VAL A 297 -2.79 -7.00 17.51
C VAL A 297 -1.60 -6.26 18.11
N ALA A 298 -1.53 -4.94 17.99
CA ALA A 298 -0.47 -4.13 18.59
C ALA A 298 -0.44 -4.25 20.10
N ILE A 299 -1.61 -4.19 20.76
CA ILE A 299 -1.76 -4.40 22.22
C ILE A 299 -1.24 -5.78 22.60
N VAL A 300 -1.67 -6.83 21.91
CA VAL A 300 -1.27 -8.20 22.20
C VAL A 300 0.23 -8.38 22.00
N THR A 301 0.78 -7.95 20.87
CA THR A 301 2.20 -8.12 20.55
C THR A 301 3.11 -7.45 21.58
N THR A 302 2.81 -6.19 21.92
CA THR A 302 3.61 -5.42 22.91
C THR A 302 3.35 -5.85 24.34
N GLY A 303 2.18 -6.42 24.62
CA GLY A 303 1.87 -6.99 25.93
C GLY A 303 2.49 -8.37 26.16
N MET A 304 2.68 -9.17 25.11
CA MET A 304 3.31 -10.49 25.21
C MET A 304 4.80 -10.40 25.48
N VAL A 305 5.50 -9.54 24.77
CA VAL A 305 6.96 -9.44 24.77
C VAL A 305 7.39 -7.99 24.97
N SER A 306 8.41 -7.78 25.81
CA SER A 306 9.00 -6.46 25.97
C SER A 306 9.59 -5.96 24.64
N TYR A 307 9.37 -4.68 24.33
CA TYR A 307 9.95 -4.06 23.14
C TYR A 307 11.47 -4.17 23.09
N LYS A 308 12.17 -4.16 24.25
CA LYS A 308 13.62 -4.35 24.36
C LYS A 308 14.05 -5.76 23.93
N ASP A 309 13.25 -6.75 24.23
CA ASP A 309 13.55 -8.13 23.84
C ASP A 309 13.21 -8.37 22.36
N LEU A 310 12.14 -7.78 21.87
CA LEU A 310 11.84 -7.74 20.43
C LEU A 310 12.99 -7.10 19.62
N ALA A 311 13.59 -6.02 20.14
CA ALA A 311 14.70 -5.31 19.49
C ALA A 311 16.02 -6.15 19.40
N LYS A 312 16.14 -7.21 20.18
CA LYS A 312 17.28 -8.15 20.06
C LYS A 312 17.14 -9.10 18.86
N GLN A 313 15.95 -9.23 18.31
CA GLN A 313 15.70 -10.05 17.14
C GLN A 313 16.07 -9.28 15.88
N LYS A 314 16.65 -9.96 14.90
CA LYS A 314 17.03 -9.34 13.62
C LYS A 314 15.83 -8.87 12.82
N ASP A 315 14.78 -9.70 12.77
CA ASP A 315 13.55 -9.46 12.03
C ASP A 315 12.35 -9.80 12.92
N PRO A 316 11.99 -8.91 13.90
CA PRO A 316 10.88 -9.19 14.79
C PRO A 316 9.56 -9.28 14.01
N SER A 317 8.78 -10.31 14.33
CA SER A 317 7.51 -10.62 13.70
C SER A 317 6.50 -11.12 14.74
N LEU A 318 5.23 -11.31 14.35
CA LEU A 318 4.24 -11.94 15.22
C LEU A 318 4.63 -13.37 15.60
N ALA A 319 5.12 -14.17 14.64
CA ALA A 319 5.56 -15.54 14.92
C ALA A 319 6.70 -15.56 15.95
N THR A 320 7.69 -14.67 15.80
CA THR A 320 8.78 -14.50 16.76
C THR A 320 8.28 -14.15 18.16
N ALA A 321 7.26 -13.27 18.27
CA ALA A 321 6.69 -12.91 19.57
C ALA A 321 6.06 -14.14 20.28
N PHE A 322 5.38 -15.02 19.53
CA PHE A 322 4.83 -16.26 20.08
C PHE A 322 5.90 -17.28 20.46
N GLU A 323 6.99 -17.40 19.70
CA GLU A 323 8.15 -18.25 20.06
C GLU A 323 8.78 -17.77 21.39
N MET A 324 8.97 -16.46 21.55
CA MET A 324 9.61 -15.89 22.74
C MET A 324 8.81 -16.12 24.03
N VAL A 325 7.50 -16.34 23.95
CA VAL A 325 6.67 -16.71 25.11
C VAL A 325 6.48 -18.21 25.27
N GLY A 326 7.20 -19.04 24.48
CA GLY A 326 7.15 -20.49 24.54
C GLY A 326 5.90 -21.11 23.87
N ALA A 327 5.20 -20.36 23.03
CA ALA A 327 4.02 -20.81 22.30
C ALA A 327 4.36 -21.27 20.86
N ASP A 328 5.34 -22.15 20.71
CA ASP A 328 5.84 -22.64 19.40
C ASP A 328 4.75 -23.24 18.53
N TRP A 329 3.76 -23.90 19.15
CA TRP A 329 2.63 -24.45 18.42
C TRP A 329 1.80 -23.37 17.72
N ALA A 330 1.59 -22.23 18.42
CA ALA A 330 0.87 -21.09 17.86
C ALA A 330 1.71 -20.38 16.79
N ALA A 331 3.02 -20.23 17.00
CA ALA A 331 3.94 -19.68 16.01
C ALA A 331 3.91 -20.50 14.70
N LYS A 332 3.84 -21.84 14.75
CA LYS A 332 3.69 -22.71 13.58
C LYS A 332 2.39 -22.44 12.82
N VAL A 333 1.26 -22.37 13.54
CA VAL A 333 -0.05 -22.07 12.94
C VAL A 333 -0.06 -20.69 12.29
N ILE A 334 0.48 -19.70 12.98
CA ILE A 334 0.59 -18.31 12.50
C ILE A 334 1.44 -18.26 11.24
N SER A 335 2.68 -18.81 11.27
CA SER A 335 3.59 -18.78 10.13
C SER A 335 2.98 -19.45 8.90
N PHE A 336 2.38 -20.63 9.07
CA PHE A 336 1.71 -21.35 7.97
C PHE A 336 0.57 -20.53 7.37
N GLY A 337 -0.30 -20.01 8.22
CA GLY A 337 -1.43 -19.25 7.76
C GLY A 337 -1.05 -17.92 7.10
N ILE A 338 0.03 -17.26 7.58
CA ILE A 338 0.55 -16.03 6.97
C ILE A 338 1.17 -16.35 5.60
N VAL A 339 1.91 -17.44 5.45
CA VAL A 339 2.46 -17.86 4.14
C VAL A 339 1.34 -17.95 3.11
N ILE A 340 0.23 -18.60 3.44
CA ILE A 340 -0.92 -18.70 2.54
C ILE A 340 -1.55 -17.31 2.32
N GLY A 341 -1.72 -16.54 3.39
CA GLY A 341 -2.36 -15.22 3.34
C GLY A 341 -1.56 -14.20 2.52
N LEU A 342 -0.25 -14.09 2.71
CA LEU A 342 0.59 -13.14 1.97
C LEU A 342 0.66 -13.47 0.48
N ALA A 343 0.59 -14.74 0.11
CA ALA A 343 0.62 -15.18 -1.27
C ALA A 343 -0.48 -14.51 -2.11
N THR A 344 -1.71 -14.39 -1.58
CA THR A 344 -2.81 -13.73 -2.28
C THR A 344 -2.65 -12.22 -2.39
N VAL A 345 -2.02 -11.57 -1.42
CA VAL A 345 -1.73 -10.13 -1.50
C VAL A 345 -0.77 -9.83 -2.65
N VAL A 346 0.25 -10.67 -2.85
CA VAL A 346 1.15 -10.56 -4.02
C VAL A 346 0.37 -10.60 -5.32
N MET A 347 -0.59 -11.53 -5.44
CA MET A 347 -1.44 -11.66 -6.62
C MET A 347 -2.28 -10.41 -6.88
N VAL A 348 -2.92 -9.86 -5.84
CA VAL A 348 -3.77 -8.66 -5.97
C VAL A 348 -2.94 -7.44 -6.36
N LEU A 349 -1.76 -7.28 -5.78
CA LEU A 349 -0.85 -6.17 -6.10
C LEU A 349 -0.28 -6.28 -7.52
N LEU A 350 0.07 -7.49 -7.99
CA LEU A 350 0.44 -7.74 -9.38
C LEU A 350 -0.69 -7.38 -10.35
N LEU A 351 -1.92 -7.78 -10.03
CA LEU A 351 -3.09 -7.48 -10.83
C LEU A 351 -3.36 -5.96 -10.86
N GLY A 352 -3.33 -5.30 -9.71
CA GLY A 352 -3.52 -3.86 -9.58
C GLY A 352 -2.48 -3.07 -10.38
N LEU A 353 -1.21 -3.40 -10.23
CA LEU A 353 -0.11 -2.80 -10.98
C LEU A 353 -0.30 -2.97 -12.51
N THR A 354 -0.66 -4.18 -12.93
CA THR A 354 -0.95 -4.45 -14.34
C THR A 354 -2.10 -3.57 -14.85
N ARG A 355 -3.16 -3.37 -14.07
CA ARG A 355 -4.32 -2.52 -14.43
C ARG A 355 -3.95 -1.05 -14.57
N VAL A 356 -3.13 -0.52 -13.65
CA VAL A 356 -2.66 0.88 -13.69
C VAL A 356 -1.81 1.12 -14.94
N VAL A 357 -0.80 0.29 -15.18
CA VAL A 357 0.08 0.41 -16.37
C VAL A 357 -0.72 0.23 -17.65
N PHE A 358 -1.68 -0.70 -17.68
CA PHE A 358 -2.58 -0.92 -18.79
C PHE A 358 -3.42 0.32 -19.11
N ALA A 359 -4.02 0.95 -18.10
CA ALA A 359 -4.82 2.16 -18.26
C ALA A 359 -3.99 3.32 -18.82
N MET A 360 -2.81 3.57 -18.24
CA MET A 360 -1.88 4.60 -18.72
C MET A 360 -1.39 4.34 -20.14
N SER A 361 -1.19 3.07 -20.51
CA SER A 361 -0.79 2.68 -21.88
C SER A 361 -1.95 2.85 -22.85
N ARG A 362 -3.19 2.56 -22.44
CA ARG A 362 -4.39 2.76 -23.24
C ARG A 362 -4.63 4.24 -23.55
N ASP A 363 -4.36 5.11 -22.58
CA ASP A 363 -4.45 6.55 -22.77
C ASP A 363 -3.25 7.15 -23.54
N GLY A 364 -2.25 6.32 -23.90
CA GLY A 364 -1.08 6.70 -24.70
C GLY A 364 0.04 7.36 -23.90
N LEU A 365 -0.08 7.45 -22.57
CA LEU A 365 0.97 8.01 -21.70
C LEU A 365 2.17 7.06 -21.58
N LEU A 366 1.94 5.75 -21.69
CA LEU A 366 2.96 4.70 -21.81
C LEU A 366 2.85 4.00 -23.18
N PRO A 367 3.87 3.24 -23.61
CA PRO A 367 3.85 2.56 -24.91
C PRO A 367 2.59 1.70 -25.09
N ARG A 368 1.85 1.93 -26.17
CA ARG A 368 0.57 1.25 -26.46
C ARG A 368 0.73 -0.27 -26.66
N SER A 369 1.94 -0.74 -26.95
CA SER A 369 2.25 -2.18 -27.02
C SER A 369 2.00 -2.91 -25.69
N LEU A 370 2.05 -2.20 -24.56
CA LEU A 370 1.77 -2.75 -23.23
C LEU A 370 0.26 -2.96 -22.98
N SER A 371 -0.62 -2.27 -23.70
CA SER A 371 -2.07 -2.45 -23.60
C SER A 371 -2.64 -3.52 -24.53
N HIS A 372 -1.79 -4.32 -25.18
CA HIS A 372 -2.24 -5.40 -26.05
C HIS A 372 -2.71 -6.60 -25.21
N THR A 373 -3.97 -7.02 -25.41
CA THR A 373 -4.57 -8.18 -24.72
C THR A 373 -4.42 -9.45 -25.56
N GLY A 374 -4.05 -10.55 -24.89
CA GLY A 374 -3.95 -11.87 -25.52
C GLY A 374 -5.31 -12.58 -25.68
N LYS A 375 -5.30 -13.84 -26.10
CA LYS A 375 -6.49 -14.67 -26.35
C LYS A 375 -7.45 -14.79 -25.17
N HIS A 376 -6.97 -14.62 -23.95
CA HIS A 376 -7.78 -14.71 -22.71
C HIS A 376 -8.24 -13.34 -22.18
N GLY A 377 -8.09 -12.26 -22.99
CA GLY A 377 -8.43 -10.90 -22.54
C GLY A 377 -7.47 -10.31 -21.51
N THR A 378 -6.32 -10.96 -21.27
CA THR A 378 -5.31 -10.52 -20.34
C THR A 378 -4.08 -9.94 -21.06
N PRO A 379 -3.44 -8.88 -20.53
CA PRO A 379 -2.23 -8.31 -21.13
C PRO A 379 -0.98 -9.14 -20.73
N VAL A 380 -0.83 -10.33 -21.32
CA VAL A 380 0.18 -11.33 -20.96
C VAL A 380 1.60 -10.75 -20.93
N ARG A 381 1.98 -9.99 -21.97
CA ARG A 381 3.33 -9.39 -22.04
C ARG A 381 3.61 -8.44 -20.90
N LEU A 382 2.62 -7.63 -20.56
CA LEU A 382 2.71 -6.69 -19.45
C LEU A 382 2.79 -7.42 -18.11
N GLN A 383 1.95 -8.44 -17.90
CA GLN A 383 1.96 -9.24 -16.67
C GLN A 383 3.31 -9.91 -16.41
N ILE A 384 3.92 -10.48 -17.46
CA ILE A 384 5.25 -11.08 -17.36
C ILE A 384 6.31 -10.01 -17.05
N ALA A 385 6.30 -8.89 -17.77
CA ALA A 385 7.27 -7.82 -17.56
C ALA A 385 7.21 -7.27 -16.12
N VAL A 386 6.01 -6.98 -15.62
CA VAL A 386 5.78 -6.50 -14.25
C VAL A 386 6.20 -7.55 -13.22
N GLY A 387 5.83 -8.82 -13.44
CA GLY A 387 6.23 -9.92 -12.56
C GLY A 387 7.74 -10.09 -12.47
N VAL A 388 8.45 -10.03 -13.59
CA VAL A 388 9.92 -10.10 -13.61
C VAL A 388 10.54 -8.93 -12.85
N VAL A 389 10.09 -7.71 -13.10
CA VAL A 389 10.61 -6.52 -12.40
C VAL A 389 10.36 -6.62 -10.89
N MET A 390 9.14 -6.99 -10.48
CA MET A 390 8.80 -7.18 -9.07
C MET A 390 9.67 -8.26 -8.40
N ALA A 391 9.85 -9.40 -9.07
CA ALA A 391 10.67 -10.50 -8.56
C ALA A 391 12.14 -10.09 -8.36
N LEU A 392 12.71 -9.38 -9.34
CA LEU A 392 14.10 -8.89 -9.25
C LEU A 392 14.28 -7.88 -8.11
N ILE A 393 13.37 -6.92 -7.96
CA ILE A 393 13.41 -5.93 -6.88
C ILE A 393 13.28 -6.65 -5.53
N ALA A 394 12.33 -7.55 -5.39
CA ALA A 394 12.11 -8.30 -4.16
C ALA A 394 13.32 -9.16 -3.78
N ALA A 395 13.99 -9.79 -4.75
CA ALA A 395 15.15 -10.62 -4.50
C ALA A 395 16.40 -9.83 -4.07
N SER A 396 16.57 -8.60 -4.57
CA SER A 396 17.81 -7.82 -4.44
C SER A 396 17.77 -6.70 -3.40
N CYS A 397 16.59 -6.16 -3.08
CA CYS A 397 16.46 -4.98 -2.22
C CYS A 397 16.12 -5.36 -0.77
N ASN A 398 16.51 -4.50 0.20
CA ASN A 398 16.14 -4.66 1.60
C ASN A 398 14.66 -4.28 1.83
N VAL A 399 13.98 -4.99 2.73
CA VAL A 399 12.55 -4.79 3.05
C VAL A 399 12.27 -3.37 3.53
N SER A 400 13.10 -2.82 4.42
CA SER A 400 12.92 -1.46 4.96
C SER A 400 12.92 -0.39 3.87
N ILE A 401 13.85 -0.51 2.92
CA ILE A 401 13.94 0.40 1.77
C ILE A 401 12.66 0.34 0.94
N LEU A 402 12.18 -0.86 0.67
CA LEU A 402 10.97 -1.07 -0.12
C LEU A 402 9.73 -0.53 0.59
N ALA A 403 9.59 -0.80 1.90
CA ALA A 403 8.47 -0.31 2.71
C ALA A 403 8.42 1.22 2.78
N ASP A 404 9.56 1.88 2.95
CA ASP A 404 9.67 3.33 2.93
C ASP A 404 9.26 3.92 1.56
N MET A 405 9.67 3.27 0.47
CA MET A 405 9.29 3.70 -0.88
C MET A 405 7.78 3.54 -1.15
N VAL A 406 7.17 2.51 -0.59
CA VAL A 406 5.70 2.36 -0.63
C VAL A 406 5.04 3.51 0.13
N ASN A 407 5.48 3.75 1.37
CA ASN A 407 4.88 4.78 2.22
C ASN A 407 4.96 6.18 1.59
N ILE A 408 6.11 6.56 1.04
CA ILE A 408 6.27 7.89 0.42
C ILE A 408 5.41 8.03 -0.84
N GLY A 409 5.32 7.01 -1.68
CA GLY A 409 4.47 6.99 -2.87
C GLY A 409 3.00 7.13 -2.52
N THR A 410 2.50 6.31 -1.60
CA THR A 410 1.10 6.35 -1.17
C THR A 410 0.73 7.66 -0.48
N LEU A 411 1.56 8.14 0.45
CA LEU A 411 1.33 9.41 1.12
C LEU A 411 1.33 10.60 0.14
N SER A 412 2.19 10.55 -0.89
CA SER A 412 2.20 11.51 -2.00
C SER A 412 0.88 11.48 -2.78
N ALA A 413 0.44 10.31 -3.21
CA ALA A 413 -0.82 10.13 -3.93
C ALA A 413 -2.02 10.60 -3.08
N PHE A 414 -2.07 10.24 -1.79
CA PHE A 414 -3.11 10.66 -0.86
C PHE A 414 -3.12 12.18 -0.64
N THR A 415 -1.95 12.81 -0.59
CA THR A 415 -1.81 14.26 -0.51
C THR A 415 -2.42 14.94 -1.75
N LEU A 416 -2.05 14.47 -2.95
CA LEU A 416 -2.54 15.02 -4.22
C LEU A 416 -4.05 14.84 -4.36
N VAL A 417 -4.57 13.67 -4.00
CA VAL A 417 -6.03 13.40 -4.02
C VAL A 417 -6.76 14.31 -3.04
N SER A 418 -6.23 14.47 -1.81
CA SER A 418 -6.86 15.33 -0.79
C SER A 418 -6.92 16.80 -1.23
N ILE A 419 -5.84 17.33 -1.81
CA ILE A 419 -5.80 18.71 -2.36
C ILE A 419 -6.73 18.84 -3.57
N SER A 420 -6.93 17.80 -4.34
CA SER A 420 -7.79 17.81 -5.52
C SER A 420 -9.28 17.96 -5.18
N ILE A 421 -9.73 17.56 -3.98
CA ILE A 421 -11.14 17.68 -3.55
C ILE A 421 -11.66 19.13 -3.55
N PRO A 422 -11.03 20.08 -2.82
CA PRO A 422 -11.50 21.46 -2.83
C PRO A 422 -11.40 22.11 -4.22
N ILE A 423 -10.37 21.80 -4.99
CA ILE A 423 -10.18 22.29 -6.35
C ILE A 423 -11.36 21.84 -7.23
N MET A 424 -11.71 20.56 -7.15
CA MET A 424 -12.77 19.98 -7.93
C MET A 424 -14.16 20.49 -7.53
N ARG A 425 -14.41 20.70 -6.24
CA ARG A 425 -15.68 21.27 -5.77
C ARG A 425 -15.89 22.69 -6.31
N LYS A 426 -14.79 23.46 -6.49
CA LYS A 426 -14.84 24.81 -7.08
C LYS A 426 -15.00 24.77 -8.60
N LYS A 427 -14.27 23.87 -9.30
CA LYS A 427 -14.25 23.82 -10.77
C LYS A 427 -15.44 23.07 -11.39
N ARG A 428 -15.97 22.06 -10.71
CA ARG A 428 -17.08 21.22 -11.20
C ARG A 428 -18.16 21.08 -10.13
N PRO A 429 -18.89 22.16 -9.82
CA PRO A 429 -20.01 22.14 -8.87
C PRO A 429 -21.21 21.33 -9.36
N ASP A 430 -21.32 21.13 -10.68
CA ASP A 430 -22.35 20.42 -11.42
C ASP A 430 -22.38 18.91 -11.12
N LEU A 431 -21.25 18.30 -10.76
CA LEU A 431 -21.17 16.87 -10.51
C LEU A 431 -21.92 16.47 -9.24
N LYS A 432 -22.87 15.52 -9.37
CA LYS A 432 -23.62 14.99 -8.23
C LYS A 432 -22.71 14.18 -7.32
N ARG A 433 -22.58 14.61 -6.07
CA ARG A 433 -21.81 13.99 -4.99
C ARG A 433 -22.76 13.37 -4.00
N VAL A 434 -22.83 12.03 -3.95
CA VAL A 434 -23.66 11.33 -2.95
C VAL A 434 -22.95 11.29 -1.62
N PHE A 435 -21.63 11.13 -1.63
CA PHE A 435 -20.77 11.26 -0.46
C PHE A 435 -19.94 12.55 -0.56
N LYS A 436 -19.89 13.30 0.53
CA LYS A 436 -19.11 14.55 0.65
C LYS A 436 -18.34 14.51 1.96
N ILE A 437 -17.03 14.71 1.91
CA ILE A 437 -16.24 14.95 3.14
C ILE A 437 -16.74 16.25 3.79
N PRO A 438 -17.02 16.23 5.11
CA PRO A 438 -17.41 17.42 5.84
C PRO A 438 -16.28 18.45 5.90
N GLY A 439 -16.61 19.70 6.22
CA GLY A 439 -15.62 20.75 6.51
C GLY A 439 -14.72 21.18 5.35
N ASN A 440 -15.18 21.11 4.09
CA ASN A 440 -14.43 21.64 2.94
C ASN A 440 -14.29 23.18 3.02
N PRO A 441 -13.13 23.79 2.71
CA PRO A 441 -11.88 23.14 2.21
C PRO A 441 -10.94 22.65 3.31
N TRP A 442 -11.22 22.94 4.58
CA TRP A 442 -10.26 22.79 5.68
C TRP A 442 -9.92 21.33 5.97
N VAL A 443 -10.92 20.43 6.03
CA VAL A 443 -10.67 19.02 6.36
C VAL A 443 -9.79 18.33 5.30
N PRO A 444 -10.06 18.42 3.98
CA PRO A 444 -9.14 17.90 2.98
C PRO A 444 -7.72 18.50 3.05
N ILE A 445 -7.59 19.77 3.38
CA ILE A 445 -6.28 20.42 3.53
C ILE A 445 -5.56 19.88 4.77
N LEU A 446 -6.25 19.70 5.90
CA LEU A 446 -5.67 19.09 7.11
C LEU A 446 -5.21 17.65 6.86
N ILE A 447 -5.98 16.87 6.08
CA ILE A 447 -5.60 15.53 5.66
C ILE A 447 -4.31 15.57 4.83
N ALA A 448 -4.22 16.48 3.87
CA ALA A 448 -3.02 16.67 3.06
C ALA A 448 -1.81 17.04 3.92
N LEU A 449 -1.98 17.94 4.89
CA LEU A 449 -0.92 18.34 5.82
C LEU A 449 -0.49 17.18 6.73
N ALA A 450 -1.44 16.35 7.20
CA ALA A 450 -1.12 15.17 7.98
C ALA A 450 -0.33 14.13 7.18
N ASN A 451 -0.70 13.91 5.92
CA ASN A 451 0.08 13.04 5.02
C ASN A 451 1.49 13.59 4.79
N ILE A 452 1.64 14.88 4.53
CA ILE A 452 2.95 15.53 4.37
C ILE A 452 3.76 15.39 5.67
N TRP A 453 3.12 15.56 6.83
CA TRP A 453 3.80 15.38 8.11
C TRP A 453 4.35 13.97 8.29
N LEU A 454 3.57 12.94 7.94
CA LEU A 454 4.07 11.56 7.96
C LEU A 454 5.21 11.36 6.94
N MET A 455 5.11 11.95 5.74
CA MET A 455 6.20 11.90 4.75
C MET A 455 7.50 12.51 5.28
N LEU A 456 7.43 13.62 6.01
CA LEU A 456 8.61 14.28 6.61
C LEU A 456 9.28 13.41 7.69
N ASN A 457 8.58 12.42 8.23
CA ASN A 457 9.14 11.45 9.18
C ASN A 457 9.81 10.24 8.49
N LEU A 458 9.78 10.16 7.18
CA LEU A 458 10.57 9.20 6.41
C LEU A 458 12.01 9.70 6.23
N SER A 459 12.95 8.77 5.99
CA SER A 459 14.36 9.08 5.90
C SER A 459 14.71 10.01 4.73
N VAL A 460 15.76 10.82 4.91
CA VAL A 460 16.31 11.67 3.83
C VAL A 460 16.59 10.85 2.58
N LEU A 461 17.15 9.65 2.74
CA LEU A 461 17.47 8.76 1.63
C LEU A 461 16.21 8.29 0.88
N THR A 462 15.11 8.09 1.57
CA THR A 462 13.80 7.77 0.96
C THR A 462 13.31 8.93 0.10
N TRP A 463 13.44 10.17 0.57
CA TRP A 463 13.11 11.35 -0.21
C TRP A 463 13.97 11.50 -1.46
N ILE A 464 15.29 11.25 -1.36
CA ILE A 464 16.18 11.28 -2.53
C ILE A 464 15.74 10.24 -3.55
N ARG A 465 15.46 8.99 -3.13
CA ARG A 465 14.98 7.93 -4.03
C ARG A 465 13.67 8.32 -4.70
N PHE A 466 12.75 8.91 -3.94
CA PHE A 466 11.45 9.35 -4.46
C PHE A 466 11.60 10.48 -5.49
N VAL A 467 12.45 11.48 -5.22
CA VAL A 467 12.74 12.55 -6.18
C VAL A 467 13.37 11.99 -7.46
N VAL A 468 14.30 11.04 -7.34
CA VAL A 468 14.88 10.34 -8.51
C VAL A 468 13.81 9.59 -9.28
N TRP A 469 12.89 8.88 -8.59
CA TRP A 469 11.77 8.19 -9.21
C TRP A 469 10.86 9.15 -9.98
N LEU A 470 10.49 10.28 -9.38
CA LEU A 470 9.70 11.31 -10.05
C LEU A 470 10.43 11.92 -11.24
N ALA A 471 11.74 12.18 -11.11
CA ALA A 471 12.55 12.71 -12.23
C ALA A 471 12.54 11.74 -13.42
N VAL A 472 12.73 10.44 -13.18
CA VAL A 472 12.60 9.40 -14.21
C VAL A 472 11.19 9.43 -14.83
N GLY A 473 10.14 9.53 -14.00
CA GLY A 473 8.77 9.66 -14.47
C GLY A 473 8.57 10.88 -15.38
N PHE A 474 9.08 12.04 -15.00
CA PHE A 474 9.00 13.24 -15.83
C PHE A 474 9.80 13.10 -17.13
N CYS A 475 10.97 12.47 -17.11
CA CYS A 475 11.71 12.17 -18.34
C CYS A 475 10.90 11.30 -19.30
N ILE A 476 10.22 10.26 -18.81
CA ILE A 476 9.34 9.42 -19.60
C ILE A 476 8.12 10.22 -20.11
N TYR A 477 7.51 11.02 -19.25
CA TYR A 477 6.36 11.85 -19.62
C TYR A 477 6.68 12.83 -20.74
N PHE A 478 7.70 13.67 -20.57
CA PHE A 478 8.07 14.68 -21.58
C PHE A 478 8.73 14.07 -22.81
N GLY A 479 9.48 12.97 -22.66
CA GLY A 479 10.12 12.26 -23.77
C GLY A 479 9.13 11.49 -24.65
N TYR A 480 8.18 10.82 -24.03
CA TYR A 480 7.21 9.95 -24.71
C TYR A 480 5.75 10.36 -24.47
N GLY A 481 5.28 10.33 -23.22
CA GLY A 481 3.87 10.41 -22.85
C GLY A 481 3.17 11.65 -23.40
N TYR A 482 3.73 12.84 -23.19
CA TYR A 482 3.14 14.10 -23.65
C TYR A 482 2.89 14.13 -25.17
N ARG A 483 3.76 13.49 -25.97
CA ARG A 483 3.67 13.48 -27.44
C ARG A 483 2.70 12.42 -27.98
N HIS A 484 2.50 11.33 -27.23
CA HIS A 484 1.71 10.17 -27.66
C HIS A 484 0.37 10.05 -26.93
N ALA A 485 0.10 10.93 -25.95
CA ALA A 485 -1.18 10.97 -25.25
C ALA A 485 -2.33 11.18 -26.23
N ARG A 486 -3.39 10.38 -26.14
CA ARG A 486 -4.56 10.43 -27.05
C ARG A 486 -5.25 11.78 -27.05
N LEU A 487 -5.25 12.50 -25.93
CA LEU A 487 -5.71 13.91 -25.84
C LEU A 487 -4.78 14.86 -26.62
N GLY A 488 -3.51 14.54 -26.76
CA GLY A 488 -2.54 15.35 -27.51
C GLY A 488 -2.57 15.11 -29.00
N THR A 489 -2.93 13.91 -29.42
CA THR A 489 -3.02 13.52 -30.83
C THR A 489 -4.39 13.84 -31.45
N GLY A 490 -5.36 14.32 -30.66
CA GLY A 490 -6.72 14.60 -31.13
C GLY A 490 -7.59 13.35 -31.29
N GLU A 491 -7.14 12.20 -30.85
CA GLU A 491 -7.94 10.96 -30.87
C GLU A 491 -9.06 10.97 -29.81
N LEU A 492 -8.97 11.83 -28.80
CA LEU A 492 -9.99 12.09 -27.80
C LEU A 492 -10.29 13.60 -27.76
N GLU A 493 -11.56 13.95 -27.58
CA GLU A 493 -11.94 15.35 -27.39
C GLU A 493 -11.43 15.88 -26.05
N VAL A 494 -10.86 17.07 -26.06
CA VAL A 494 -10.46 17.77 -24.84
C VAL A 494 -11.74 18.25 -24.16
N GLY A 495 -11.99 17.79 -22.94
CA GLY A 495 -13.12 18.30 -22.11
C GLY A 495 -13.01 19.82 -21.91
N ASN A 496 -14.15 20.50 -21.78
CA ASN A 496 -14.20 21.96 -21.63
C ASN A 496 -13.22 22.45 -20.56
N GLN A 497 -12.38 23.40 -20.95
CA GLN A 497 -11.31 23.97 -20.11
C GLN A 497 -11.83 25.15 -19.24
N GLU A 498 -13.17 25.33 -19.12
CA GLU A 498 -13.77 26.40 -18.31
C GLU A 498 -13.66 26.16 -16.80
#